data_2022354d786eb764a8d2da3f1fc2f974
#
_entry.id   2022354d786eb764a8d2da3f1fc2f974
#
_cell.length_a   1.000
_cell.length_b   1.000
_cell.length_c   1.000
_cell.angle_alpha   90.00
_cell.angle_beta   90.00
_cell.angle_gamma   90.00
#
_symmetry.space_group_name_H-M   'P 1'
#
loop_
_entity.id
_entity.type
_entity.pdbx_description
1 polymer ?
#
loop_
_entity_poly.entity_id
_entity_poly.type
_entity_poly.pdbx_seq_one_letter_code
_entity_poly.pdbx_strand_id
1 'polypeptide(L)'
;MVKRKFDFDLIVLGSGAGGSAAANIASKAGLNVAVVENDLFGGESPNYSDIPLAAISKVEKTFFEAKRIEKMGLRSANLTYNFPMISNWRKLAVERTGAHDNQKFFESLGITTFRGEARFLTPNEISINQKHYSAKNFLIATGSKVSIPDVKNIENVRYYTPKTIFEISRPPRSIFIIGGGSEAVEIAQFLAIFGTKVYISEVSARILPKEDEEVGITLENILVEEHHVYVLPQTRVLAVQKDGLMKRVIFQRGGAEKFVRVDEILVVGERAPNTDIGLENAHVEYSKDGILVNEFAQTSMKHIFAVGGVVNPQMQTSEILLSSRTVAHNILHPRSKMAVNFPLAPRTISTWPEIASVGLSEDDCLKRDLKYKTAIAPLNLIAKSNIENFSNGFVKLICDKKGKIIGGSVVAPDASNIIAQISLAIRNEMTARELAEIPQPFLSWSEIIRVAAHRIR
;
A
#
# COMPACT_ATOMS: atom_id res chain seq x y z
N MET A 1 -43.89 -1.20 -19.56
CA MET A 1 -42.56 -0.99 -18.98
C MET A 1 -42.73 -0.23 -17.66
N VAL A 2 -42.37 -0.86 -16.52
CA VAL A 2 -42.34 -0.15 -15.24
C VAL A 2 -41.23 0.90 -15.34
N LYS A 3 -41.57 2.18 -15.23
CA LYS A 3 -40.58 3.29 -15.21
C LYS A 3 -39.62 3.01 -14.05
N ARG A 4 -38.34 2.70 -14.32
CA ARG A 4 -37.32 2.59 -13.26
C ARG A 4 -37.28 3.95 -12.53
N LYS A 5 -37.30 3.91 -11.20
CA LYS A 5 -37.29 5.14 -10.38
C LYS A 5 -35.89 5.82 -10.48
N PHE A 6 -34.84 5.07 -10.80
CA PHE A 6 -33.45 5.50 -10.94
C PHE A 6 -32.84 4.95 -12.23
N ASP A 7 -31.82 5.61 -12.78
CA ASP A 7 -31.09 5.14 -13.96
C ASP A 7 -30.26 3.90 -13.64
N PHE A 8 -29.68 3.84 -12.43
CA PHE A 8 -28.84 2.75 -11.95
C PHE A 8 -29.25 2.27 -10.55
N ASP A 9 -28.99 1.00 -10.26
CA ASP A 9 -29.10 0.46 -8.90
C ASP A 9 -27.90 0.87 -8.04
N LEU A 10 -26.72 0.99 -8.67
CA LEU A 10 -25.46 1.42 -8.06
C LEU A 10 -24.63 2.24 -9.03
N ILE A 11 -24.21 3.42 -8.59
CA ILE A 11 -23.12 4.17 -9.25
C ILE A 11 -21.89 4.16 -8.35
N VAL A 12 -20.75 3.80 -8.93
CA VAL A 12 -19.45 3.75 -8.26
C VAL A 12 -18.57 4.89 -8.77
N LEU A 13 -18.09 5.74 -7.89
CA LEU A 13 -17.20 6.86 -8.18
C LEU A 13 -15.74 6.44 -7.92
N GLY A 14 -15.00 6.16 -8.99
CA GLY A 14 -13.64 5.62 -8.97
C GLY A 14 -13.60 4.12 -9.26
N SER A 15 -12.72 3.72 -10.18
CA SER A 15 -12.55 2.34 -10.67
C SER A 15 -11.39 1.59 -10.00
N GLY A 16 -10.75 2.19 -8.98
CA GLY A 16 -9.65 1.57 -8.22
C GLY A 16 -10.07 0.30 -7.47
N ALA A 17 -9.19 -0.24 -6.64
CA ALA A 17 -9.42 -1.49 -5.90
C ALA A 17 -10.77 -1.51 -5.16
N GLY A 18 -11.16 -0.37 -4.56
CA GLY A 18 -12.44 -0.23 -3.85
C GLY A 18 -13.66 -0.29 -4.76
N GLY A 19 -13.62 0.47 -5.85
CA GLY A 19 -14.74 0.53 -6.78
C GLY A 19 -14.90 -0.73 -7.61
N SER A 20 -13.80 -1.27 -8.15
CA SER A 20 -13.83 -2.44 -9.04
C SER A 20 -14.37 -3.69 -8.37
N ALA A 21 -13.94 -3.97 -7.13
CA ALA A 21 -14.40 -5.16 -6.42
C ALA A 21 -15.90 -5.12 -6.13
N ALA A 22 -16.41 -3.98 -5.64
CA ALA A 22 -17.84 -3.83 -5.36
C ALA A 22 -18.69 -3.85 -6.65
N ALA A 23 -18.26 -3.13 -7.70
CA ALA A 23 -18.96 -3.11 -8.97
C ALA A 23 -19.09 -4.50 -9.59
N ASN A 24 -18.01 -5.29 -9.58
CA ASN A 24 -18.01 -6.67 -10.10
C ASN A 24 -19.00 -7.57 -9.33
N ILE A 25 -18.97 -7.52 -7.99
CA ILE A 25 -19.90 -8.33 -7.16
C ILE A 25 -21.35 -7.91 -7.40
N ALA A 26 -21.62 -6.61 -7.43
CA ALA A 26 -22.96 -6.07 -7.62
C ALA A 26 -23.52 -6.42 -9.03
N SER A 27 -22.72 -6.28 -10.09
CA SER A 27 -23.09 -6.63 -11.45
C SER A 27 -23.38 -8.13 -11.58
N LYS A 28 -22.51 -9.00 -11.04
CA LYS A 28 -22.74 -10.46 -11.03
C LYS A 28 -24.01 -10.87 -10.27
N ALA A 29 -24.43 -10.06 -9.32
CA ALA A 29 -25.70 -10.26 -8.61
C ALA A 29 -26.92 -9.70 -9.36
N GLY A 30 -26.75 -9.18 -10.57
CA GLY A 30 -27.82 -8.71 -11.45
C GLY A 30 -28.22 -7.25 -11.26
N LEU A 31 -27.47 -6.45 -10.50
CA LEU A 31 -27.73 -5.00 -10.39
C LEU A 31 -27.30 -4.28 -11.67
N ASN A 32 -28.03 -3.21 -12.03
CA ASN A 32 -27.63 -2.26 -13.04
C ASN A 32 -26.58 -1.31 -12.46
N VAL A 33 -25.31 -1.51 -12.85
CA VAL A 33 -24.14 -0.82 -12.26
C VAL A 33 -23.49 0.13 -13.25
N ALA A 34 -23.12 1.33 -12.79
CA ALA A 34 -22.22 2.21 -13.51
C ALA A 34 -20.94 2.48 -12.70
N VAL A 35 -19.82 2.66 -13.40
CA VAL A 35 -18.53 3.06 -12.84
C VAL A 35 -18.06 4.33 -13.54
N VAL A 36 -17.65 5.33 -12.76
CA VAL A 36 -17.10 6.60 -13.26
C VAL A 36 -15.63 6.69 -12.90
N GLU A 37 -14.76 7.00 -13.85
CA GLU A 37 -13.33 7.16 -13.66
C GLU A 37 -12.82 8.43 -14.34
N ASN A 38 -12.05 9.24 -13.64
CA ASN A 38 -11.49 10.49 -14.15
C ASN A 38 -10.03 10.38 -14.62
N ASP A 39 -9.34 9.30 -14.31
CA ASP A 39 -7.96 9.00 -14.73
C ASP A 39 -7.93 7.65 -15.49
N LEU A 40 -7.03 6.76 -15.15
CA LEU A 40 -6.92 5.43 -15.75
C LEU A 40 -7.80 4.41 -15.02
N PHE A 41 -8.56 3.63 -15.76
CA PHE A 41 -9.34 2.53 -15.19
C PHE A 41 -8.46 1.55 -14.43
N GLY A 42 -8.94 1.09 -13.26
CA GLY A 42 -8.20 0.26 -12.32
C GLY A 42 -7.58 1.05 -11.17
N GLY A 43 -7.50 2.39 -11.27
CA GLY A 43 -6.96 3.28 -10.23
C GLY A 43 -5.46 3.16 -10.03
N GLU A 44 -4.96 3.45 -8.83
CA GLU A 44 -3.52 3.55 -8.56
C GLU A 44 -2.80 2.20 -8.57
N SER A 45 -3.38 1.16 -7.96
CA SER A 45 -2.72 -0.14 -7.76
C SER A 45 -2.11 -0.73 -9.04
N PRO A 46 -2.86 -0.92 -10.16
CA PRO A 46 -2.27 -1.46 -11.38
C PRO A 46 -1.49 -0.42 -12.20
N ASN A 47 -1.85 0.85 -12.10
CA ASN A 47 -1.29 1.85 -13.02
C ASN A 47 -0.03 2.52 -12.47
N TYR A 48 0.08 2.73 -11.15
CA TYR A 48 1.10 3.60 -10.57
C TYR A 48 1.82 3.04 -9.35
N SER A 49 1.23 2.11 -8.57
CA SER A 49 1.80 1.66 -7.29
C SER A 49 2.05 0.15 -7.22
N ASP A 50 1.16 -0.65 -6.65
CA ASP A 50 1.44 -2.04 -6.24
C ASP A 50 2.02 -2.91 -7.35
N ILE A 51 1.39 -2.95 -8.54
CA ILE A 51 1.85 -3.81 -9.64
C ILE A 51 3.14 -3.31 -10.26
N PRO A 52 3.30 -2.02 -10.62
CA PRO A 52 4.57 -1.48 -11.05
C PRO A 52 5.72 -1.69 -10.04
N LEU A 53 5.48 -1.47 -8.74
CA LEU A 53 6.46 -1.67 -7.67
C LEU A 53 6.85 -3.14 -7.54
N ALA A 54 5.88 -4.05 -7.51
CA ALA A 54 6.17 -5.49 -7.47
C ALA A 54 6.95 -5.97 -8.71
N ALA A 55 6.67 -5.40 -9.89
CA ALA A 55 7.41 -5.74 -11.11
C ALA A 55 8.89 -5.32 -11.05
N ILE A 56 9.20 -4.15 -10.48
CA ILE A 56 10.59 -3.71 -10.28
C ILE A 56 11.27 -4.43 -9.12
N SER A 57 10.55 -4.73 -8.03
CA SER A 57 11.07 -5.55 -6.93
C SER A 57 11.52 -6.93 -7.42
N LYS A 58 10.82 -7.53 -8.38
CA LYS A 58 11.27 -8.77 -9.02
C LYS A 58 12.62 -8.62 -9.73
N VAL A 59 12.84 -7.51 -10.43
CA VAL A 59 14.14 -7.22 -11.09
C VAL A 59 15.22 -7.00 -10.04
N GLU A 60 14.91 -6.24 -9.01
CA GLU A 60 15.80 -5.94 -7.88
C GLU A 60 16.27 -7.23 -7.19
N LYS A 61 15.33 -8.08 -6.77
CA LYS A 61 15.61 -9.39 -6.17
C LYS A 61 16.54 -10.20 -7.07
N THR A 62 16.21 -10.31 -8.36
CA THR A 62 17.00 -11.09 -9.32
C THR A 62 18.42 -10.54 -9.47
N PHE A 63 18.56 -9.21 -9.53
CA PHE A 63 19.87 -8.57 -9.66
C PHE A 63 20.70 -8.71 -8.38
N PHE A 64 20.09 -8.61 -7.22
CA PHE A 64 20.72 -8.80 -5.93
C PHE A 64 21.20 -10.26 -5.73
N GLU A 65 20.37 -11.24 -6.06
CA GLU A 65 20.73 -12.65 -6.04
C GLU A 65 21.91 -12.93 -6.99
N ALA A 66 21.84 -12.39 -8.23
CA ALA A 66 22.90 -12.56 -9.21
C ALA A 66 24.27 -11.99 -8.78
N LYS A 67 24.28 -10.92 -7.98
CA LYS A 67 25.51 -10.38 -7.38
C LYS A 67 26.15 -11.32 -6.34
N ARG A 68 25.36 -12.23 -5.77
CA ARG A 68 25.77 -13.13 -4.68
C ARG A 68 26.10 -14.54 -5.13
N ILE A 69 25.88 -14.90 -6.40
CA ILE A 69 26.06 -16.27 -6.91
C ILE A 69 27.49 -16.80 -6.78
N GLU A 70 28.49 -15.92 -6.73
CA GLU A 70 29.89 -16.33 -6.56
C GLU A 70 30.12 -17.02 -5.22
N LYS A 71 29.35 -16.70 -4.16
CA LYS A 71 29.38 -17.37 -2.88
C LYS A 71 28.95 -18.85 -2.96
N MET A 72 28.19 -19.20 -4.00
CA MET A 72 27.74 -20.56 -4.29
C MET A 72 28.65 -21.29 -5.30
N GLY A 73 29.78 -20.70 -5.67
CA GLY A 73 30.71 -21.26 -6.64
C GLY A 73 30.33 -21.00 -8.11
N LEU A 74 29.28 -20.26 -8.37
CA LEU A 74 28.92 -19.85 -9.72
C LEU A 74 29.71 -18.59 -10.11
N ARG A 75 30.02 -18.44 -11.39
CA ARG A 75 30.74 -17.27 -11.89
C ARG A 75 29.77 -16.39 -12.70
N SER A 76 29.71 -15.12 -12.36
CA SER A 76 29.05 -14.09 -13.17
C SER A 76 30.13 -13.20 -13.78
N ALA A 77 30.30 -13.26 -15.09
CA ALA A 77 31.17 -12.33 -15.80
C ALA A 77 30.43 -10.99 -15.95
N ASN A 78 30.86 -9.96 -15.20
CA ASN A 78 30.40 -8.56 -15.35
C ASN A 78 28.88 -8.39 -15.40
N LEU A 79 28.20 -8.63 -14.28
CA LEU A 79 26.78 -8.33 -14.17
C LEU A 79 26.53 -6.84 -14.41
N THR A 80 25.87 -6.54 -15.51
CA THR A 80 25.46 -5.19 -15.90
C THR A 80 23.94 -5.11 -16.03
N TYR A 81 23.40 -3.92 -16.17
CA TYR A 81 21.98 -3.73 -16.39
C TYR A 81 21.70 -2.75 -17.55
N ASN A 82 20.53 -2.89 -18.17
CA ASN A 82 20.00 -1.98 -19.17
C ASN A 82 18.70 -1.37 -18.62
N PHE A 83 18.76 -0.15 -18.12
CA PHE A 83 17.62 0.49 -17.47
C PHE A 83 16.39 0.66 -18.38
N PRO A 84 16.50 1.06 -19.66
CA PRO A 84 15.38 1.03 -20.60
C PRO A 84 14.68 -0.33 -20.70
N MET A 85 15.44 -1.45 -20.69
CA MET A 85 14.85 -2.79 -20.70
C MET A 85 14.15 -3.12 -19.37
N ILE A 86 14.66 -2.66 -18.24
CA ILE A 86 13.99 -2.79 -16.94
C ILE A 86 12.66 -2.02 -16.95
N SER A 87 12.67 -0.78 -17.46
CA SER A 87 11.45 0.02 -17.60
C SER A 87 10.42 -0.66 -18.52
N ASN A 88 10.89 -1.27 -19.61
CA ASN A 88 10.03 -2.03 -20.53
C ASN A 88 9.48 -3.31 -19.85
N TRP A 89 10.31 -4.06 -19.11
CA TRP A 89 9.87 -5.21 -18.33
C TRP A 89 8.71 -4.84 -17.38
N ARG A 90 8.87 -3.74 -16.65
CA ARG A 90 7.82 -3.22 -15.75
C ARG A 90 6.51 -2.96 -16.51
N LYS A 91 6.58 -2.27 -17.67
CA LYS A 91 5.39 -2.00 -18.51
C LYS A 91 4.73 -3.29 -18.97
N LEU A 92 5.51 -4.22 -19.50
CA LEU A 92 5.00 -5.52 -19.96
C LEU A 92 4.42 -6.36 -18.81
N ALA A 93 5.00 -6.30 -17.62
CA ALA A 93 4.46 -6.98 -16.45
C ALA A 93 3.08 -6.42 -16.07
N VAL A 94 2.94 -5.10 -16.06
CA VAL A 94 1.66 -4.43 -15.81
C VAL A 94 0.63 -4.80 -16.88
N GLU A 95 0.98 -4.72 -18.17
CA GLU A 95 0.11 -5.08 -19.30
C GLU A 95 -0.37 -6.54 -19.23
N ARG A 96 0.53 -7.48 -18.88
CA ARG A 96 0.19 -8.91 -18.74
C ARG A 96 -0.83 -9.20 -17.64
N THR A 97 -0.98 -8.33 -16.65
CA THR A 97 -2.04 -8.48 -15.62
C THR A 97 -3.42 -8.21 -16.22
N GLY A 98 -3.49 -7.52 -17.35
CA GLY A 98 -4.75 -7.07 -17.95
C GLY A 98 -5.50 -6.02 -17.14
N ALA A 99 -4.86 -5.44 -16.12
CA ALA A 99 -5.50 -4.48 -15.21
C ALA A 99 -5.23 -3.01 -15.54
N HIS A 100 -4.24 -2.74 -16.41
CA HIS A 100 -3.85 -1.38 -16.81
C HIS A 100 -4.89 -0.72 -17.70
N ASP A 101 -5.44 0.41 -17.27
CA ASP A 101 -6.48 1.22 -17.97
C ASP A 101 -7.57 0.37 -18.64
N ASN A 102 -7.98 -0.69 -17.98
CA ASN A 102 -8.83 -1.71 -18.57
C ASN A 102 -10.32 -1.42 -18.44
N GLN A 103 -10.82 -0.43 -19.17
CA GLN A 103 -12.24 -0.11 -19.26
C GLN A 103 -13.05 -1.31 -19.80
N LYS A 104 -12.52 -2.05 -20.77
CA LYS A 104 -13.17 -3.21 -21.39
C LYS A 104 -13.47 -4.33 -20.41
N PHE A 105 -12.67 -4.44 -19.34
CA PHE A 105 -12.95 -5.40 -18.26
C PHE A 105 -14.32 -5.12 -17.62
N PHE A 106 -14.61 -3.87 -17.28
CA PHE A 106 -15.89 -3.48 -16.68
C PHE A 106 -17.05 -3.69 -17.68
N GLU A 107 -16.87 -3.32 -18.93
CA GLU A 107 -17.87 -3.50 -19.99
C GLU A 107 -18.18 -4.98 -20.24
N SER A 108 -17.17 -5.86 -20.19
CA SER A 108 -17.36 -7.31 -20.31
C SER A 108 -18.19 -7.94 -19.17
N LEU A 109 -18.27 -7.24 -18.03
CA LEU A 109 -19.10 -7.61 -16.89
C LEU A 109 -20.51 -7.02 -16.95
N GLY A 110 -20.86 -6.34 -18.06
CA GLY A 110 -22.15 -5.65 -18.21
C GLY A 110 -22.27 -4.35 -17.41
N ILE A 111 -21.14 -3.79 -16.96
CA ILE A 111 -21.08 -2.54 -16.22
C ILE A 111 -20.99 -1.38 -17.20
N THR A 112 -21.85 -0.36 -17.03
CA THR A 112 -21.74 0.89 -17.79
C THR A 112 -20.56 1.69 -17.29
N THR A 113 -19.70 2.15 -18.20
CA THR A 113 -18.52 2.93 -17.86
C THR A 113 -18.61 4.36 -18.35
N PHE A 114 -18.15 5.29 -17.52
CA PHE A 114 -18.03 6.70 -17.85
C PHE A 114 -16.60 7.18 -17.57
N ARG A 115 -15.96 7.81 -18.54
CA ARG A 115 -14.70 8.53 -18.33
C ARG A 115 -14.99 10.01 -18.13
N GLY A 116 -14.64 10.56 -16.98
CA GLY A 116 -14.84 11.95 -16.64
C GLY A 116 -15.02 12.19 -15.15
N GLU A 117 -15.18 13.46 -14.80
CA GLU A 117 -15.41 13.87 -13.42
C GLU A 117 -16.89 13.72 -13.04
N ALA A 118 -17.14 13.19 -11.86
CA ALA A 118 -18.45 13.10 -11.26
C ALA A 118 -18.58 14.06 -10.06
N ARG A 119 -19.72 14.74 -9.95
CA ARG A 119 -20.05 15.58 -8.79
C ARG A 119 -21.50 15.35 -8.36
N PHE A 120 -21.73 15.24 -7.07
CA PHE A 120 -23.09 15.19 -6.52
C PHE A 120 -23.82 16.50 -6.74
N LEU A 121 -25.06 16.38 -7.21
CA LEU A 121 -26.05 17.49 -7.33
C LEU A 121 -27.08 17.42 -6.20
N THR A 122 -27.46 16.19 -5.84
CA THR A 122 -28.37 15.86 -4.73
C THR A 122 -27.93 14.54 -4.10
N PRO A 123 -28.50 14.07 -3.00
CA PRO A 123 -28.19 12.76 -2.43
C PRO A 123 -28.41 11.55 -3.37
N ASN A 124 -29.24 11.71 -4.41
CA ASN A 124 -29.58 10.64 -5.35
C ASN A 124 -29.18 10.90 -6.81
N GLU A 125 -28.50 12.03 -7.08
CA GLU A 125 -28.17 12.45 -8.43
C GLU A 125 -26.75 13.00 -8.52
N ILE A 126 -26.03 12.62 -9.57
CA ILE A 126 -24.71 13.14 -9.91
C ILE A 126 -24.68 13.72 -11.31
N SER A 127 -23.78 14.67 -11.55
CA SER A 127 -23.39 15.13 -12.88
C SER A 127 -22.13 14.40 -13.31
N ILE A 128 -22.11 13.88 -14.54
CA ILE A 128 -20.93 13.34 -15.21
C ILE A 128 -20.81 14.05 -16.56
N ASN A 129 -19.74 14.81 -16.78
CA ASN A 129 -19.55 15.56 -18.03
C ASN A 129 -20.82 16.35 -18.44
N GLN A 130 -21.42 17.06 -17.50
CA GLN A 130 -22.64 17.89 -17.66
C GLN A 130 -23.95 17.11 -17.93
N LYS A 131 -23.93 15.78 -17.90
CA LYS A 131 -25.14 14.95 -17.94
C LYS A 131 -25.47 14.44 -16.55
N HIS A 132 -26.76 14.32 -16.27
CA HIS A 132 -27.27 13.94 -14.95
C HIS A 132 -27.67 12.47 -14.94
N TYR A 133 -27.30 11.80 -13.84
CA TYR A 133 -27.60 10.38 -13.62
C TYR A 133 -28.02 10.15 -12.18
N SER A 134 -29.06 9.33 -12.00
CA SER A 134 -29.62 8.99 -10.70
C SER A 134 -29.32 7.55 -10.32
N ALA A 135 -29.11 7.29 -9.01
CA ALA A 135 -28.94 5.93 -8.51
C ALA A 135 -29.65 5.69 -7.19
N LYS A 136 -29.99 4.41 -6.98
CA LYS A 136 -30.54 3.94 -5.71
C LYS A 136 -29.49 3.91 -4.61
N ASN A 137 -28.25 3.53 -4.95
CA ASN A 137 -27.09 3.52 -4.06
C ASN A 137 -25.86 4.15 -4.75
N PHE A 138 -24.97 4.72 -3.96
CA PHE A 138 -23.67 5.20 -4.40
C PHE A 138 -22.55 4.56 -3.61
N LEU A 139 -21.41 4.30 -4.27
CA LEU A 139 -20.15 3.95 -3.63
C LEU A 139 -19.10 4.99 -4.01
N ILE A 140 -18.60 5.74 -3.04
CA ILE A 140 -17.51 6.68 -3.21
C ILE A 140 -16.21 5.94 -2.99
N ALA A 141 -15.42 5.78 -4.05
CA ALA A 141 -14.11 5.10 -4.07
C ALA A 141 -13.07 5.93 -4.83
N THR A 142 -13.15 7.27 -4.68
CA THR A 142 -12.34 8.26 -5.40
C THR A 142 -10.87 8.28 -4.98
N GLY A 143 -10.50 7.51 -3.94
CA GLY A 143 -9.12 7.37 -3.50
C GLY A 143 -8.55 8.62 -2.84
N SER A 144 -7.24 8.75 -2.92
CA SER A 144 -6.46 9.85 -2.32
C SER A 144 -5.35 10.27 -3.29
N LYS A 145 -4.75 11.42 -3.03
CA LYS A 145 -3.60 11.96 -3.77
C LYS A 145 -2.46 12.30 -2.83
N VAL A 146 -1.23 12.31 -3.35
CA VAL A 146 -0.07 12.77 -2.58
C VAL A 146 -0.29 14.23 -2.21
N SER A 147 -0.21 14.52 -0.92
CA SER A 147 -0.21 15.88 -0.38
C SER A 147 1.22 16.43 -0.47
N ILE A 148 1.39 17.52 -1.19
CA ILE A 148 2.68 18.18 -1.26
C ILE A 148 2.94 18.86 0.08
N PRO A 149 4.05 18.54 0.79
CA PRO A 149 4.36 19.12 2.07
C PRO A 149 4.63 20.62 1.95
N ASP A 150 4.42 21.36 3.04
CA ASP A 150 4.78 22.78 3.13
C ASP A 150 6.30 22.93 3.20
N VAL A 151 6.92 22.86 2.01
CA VAL A 151 8.36 23.03 1.79
C VAL A 151 8.58 24.26 0.92
N LYS A 152 9.26 25.26 1.45
CA LYS A 152 9.48 26.52 0.76
C LYS A 152 10.10 26.31 -0.63
N ASN A 153 9.51 26.93 -1.66
CA ASN A 153 9.90 26.88 -3.07
C ASN A 153 9.80 25.49 -3.74
N ILE A 154 9.02 24.56 -3.21
CA ILE A 154 8.85 23.23 -3.82
C ILE A 154 8.23 23.32 -5.22
N GLU A 155 7.34 24.30 -5.43
CA GLU A 155 6.67 24.59 -6.71
C GLU A 155 7.61 25.12 -7.79
N ASN A 156 8.78 25.66 -7.40
CA ASN A 156 9.77 26.23 -8.32
C ASN A 156 10.82 25.21 -8.78
N VAL A 157 10.74 23.97 -8.30
CA VAL A 157 11.69 22.90 -8.56
C VAL A 157 10.97 21.68 -9.07
N ARG A 158 11.43 21.08 -10.18
CA ARG A 158 10.87 19.80 -10.64
C ARG A 158 11.13 18.73 -9.59
N TYR A 159 10.11 18.02 -9.21
CA TYR A 159 10.17 16.83 -8.35
C TYR A 159 9.31 15.69 -8.93
N TYR A 160 9.57 14.49 -8.45
CA TYR A 160 8.77 13.30 -8.77
C TYR A 160 7.82 12.97 -7.61
N THR A 161 6.79 12.24 -7.91
CA THR A 161 5.91 11.55 -6.97
C THR A 161 5.93 10.05 -7.29
N PRO A 162 5.35 9.17 -6.48
CA PRO A 162 5.21 7.74 -6.84
C PRO A 162 4.55 7.53 -8.21
N LYS A 163 3.63 8.41 -8.60
CA LYS A 163 2.98 8.39 -9.92
C LYS A 163 3.95 8.64 -11.08
N THR A 164 4.92 9.49 -10.90
CA THR A 164 5.78 10.01 -12.00
C THR A 164 7.23 9.51 -11.95
N ILE A 165 7.66 8.89 -10.84
CA ILE A 165 9.06 8.44 -10.71
C ILE A 165 9.46 7.42 -11.78
N PHE A 166 8.52 6.63 -12.26
CA PHE A 166 8.77 5.62 -13.30
C PHE A 166 8.88 6.19 -14.72
N GLU A 167 8.76 7.51 -14.90
CA GLU A 167 9.03 8.21 -16.16
C GLU A 167 10.51 8.49 -16.36
N ILE A 168 11.37 8.26 -15.36
CA ILE A 168 12.81 8.44 -15.49
C ILE A 168 13.37 7.52 -16.59
N SER A 169 14.22 8.07 -17.45
CA SER A 169 14.87 7.30 -18.54
C SER A 169 16.13 6.55 -18.10
N ARG A 170 16.71 6.96 -16.96
CA ARG A 170 17.89 6.35 -16.33
C ARG A 170 17.88 6.65 -14.83
N PRO A 171 18.54 5.82 -13.99
CA PRO A 171 18.73 6.13 -12.59
C PRO A 171 19.46 7.49 -12.44
N PRO A 172 18.98 8.41 -11.60
CA PRO A 172 19.71 9.63 -11.28
C PRO A 172 20.98 9.28 -10.50
N ARG A 173 21.99 10.15 -10.53
CA ARG A 173 23.20 9.95 -9.72
C ARG A 173 22.89 10.07 -8.23
N SER A 174 21.94 10.97 -7.89
CA SER A 174 21.50 11.20 -6.53
C SER A 174 20.03 11.61 -6.47
N ILE A 175 19.34 11.20 -5.42
CA ILE A 175 17.94 11.54 -5.16
C ILE A 175 17.72 11.80 -3.67
N PHE A 176 16.87 12.77 -3.37
CA PHE A 176 16.37 13.03 -2.02
C PHE A 176 14.88 12.67 -1.96
N ILE A 177 14.53 11.75 -1.09
CA ILE A 177 13.16 11.27 -0.89
C ILE A 177 12.60 11.95 0.37
N ILE A 178 11.49 12.65 0.21
CA ILE A 178 10.77 13.32 1.30
C ILE A 178 9.63 12.39 1.73
N GLY A 179 9.77 11.76 2.90
CA GLY A 179 8.90 10.74 3.47
C GLY A 179 9.61 9.39 3.57
N GLY A 180 9.30 8.61 4.62
CA GLY A 180 9.90 7.30 4.92
C GLY A 180 8.86 6.17 5.01
N GLY A 181 7.69 6.32 4.36
CA GLY A 181 6.66 5.29 4.26
C GLY A 181 7.00 4.15 3.29
N SER A 182 6.05 3.22 3.09
CA SER A 182 6.24 2.01 2.27
C SER A 182 6.73 2.30 0.86
N GLU A 183 6.02 3.15 0.10
CA GLU A 183 6.42 3.51 -1.27
C GLU A 183 7.82 4.17 -1.33
N ALA A 184 8.18 4.94 -0.28
CA ALA A 184 9.48 5.61 -0.21
C ALA A 184 10.63 4.60 -0.10
N VAL A 185 10.49 3.61 0.78
CA VAL A 185 11.56 2.61 1.00
C VAL A 185 11.68 1.64 -0.17
N GLU A 186 10.57 1.26 -0.81
CA GLU A 186 10.57 0.43 -2.02
C GLU A 186 11.30 1.13 -3.18
N ILE A 187 10.96 2.38 -3.46
CA ILE A 187 11.61 3.17 -4.52
C ILE A 187 13.08 3.46 -4.16
N ALA A 188 13.37 3.73 -2.89
CA ALA A 188 14.73 3.98 -2.42
C ALA A 188 15.63 2.78 -2.66
N GLN A 189 15.20 1.58 -2.27
CA GLN A 189 15.94 0.35 -2.44
C GLN A 189 16.18 0.06 -3.93
N PHE A 190 15.13 0.16 -4.75
CA PHE A 190 15.24 0.00 -6.19
C PHE A 190 16.28 0.93 -6.81
N LEU A 191 16.24 2.22 -6.51
CA LEU A 191 17.20 3.17 -7.07
C LEU A 191 18.62 2.92 -6.57
N ALA A 192 18.77 2.58 -5.28
CA ALA A 192 20.08 2.34 -4.66
C ALA A 192 20.79 1.13 -5.26
N ILE A 193 20.07 0.03 -5.57
CA ILE A 193 20.67 -1.17 -6.15
C ILE A 193 21.27 -0.94 -7.55
N PHE A 194 20.74 0.08 -8.27
CA PHE A 194 21.25 0.52 -9.56
C PHE A 194 22.25 1.69 -9.47
N GLY A 195 22.76 1.97 -8.27
CA GLY A 195 23.87 2.90 -8.04
C GLY A 195 23.49 4.36 -7.79
N THR A 196 22.20 4.65 -7.60
CA THR A 196 21.77 5.99 -7.18
C THR A 196 22.17 6.24 -5.72
N LYS A 197 22.75 7.39 -5.42
CA LYS A 197 22.96 7.86 -4.05
C LYS A 197 21.62 8.36 -3.49
N VAL A 198 21.05 7.61 -2.56
CA VAL A 198 19.69 7.87 -2.04
C VAL A 198 19.75 8.46 -0.64
N TYR A 199 18.96 9.50 -0.41
CA TYR A 199 18.66 10.06 0.91
C TYR A 199 17.17 9.92 1.18
N ILE A 200 16.77 9.40 2.35
CA ILE A 200 15.38 9.32 2.82
C ILE A 200 15.25 10.21 4.05
N SER A 201 14.39 11.21 4.01
CA SER A 201 14.03 12.00 5.18
C SER A 201 12.68 11.55 5.74
N GLU A 202 12.62 11.36 7.07
CA GLU A 202 11.40 11.02 7.79
C GLU A 202 11.28 11.90 9.03
N VAL A 203 10.10 12.47 9.25
CA VAL A 203 9.84 13.32 10.43
C VAL A 203 9.70 12.53 11.71
N SER A 204 9.26 11.29 11.60
CA SER A 204 9.15 10.34 12.71
C SER A 204 10.53 9.85 13.17
N ALA A 205 10.56 9.15 14.30
CA ALA A 205 11.80 8.62 14.89
C ALA A 205 12.48 7.54 14.04
N ARG A 206 11.74 6.91 13.10
CA ARG A 206 12.21 5.83 12.21
C ARG A 206 11.45 5.82 10.89
N ILE A 207 12.00 5.16 9.87
CA ILE A 207 11.25 4.80 8.67
C ILE A 207 10.16 3.78 9.00
N LEU A 208 9.19 3.62 8.13
CA LEU A 208 8.00 2.78 8.33
C LEU A 208 7.34 3.00 9.71
N PRO A 209 6.98 4.24 10.08
CA PRO A 209 6.54 4.57 11.43
C PRO A 209 5.24 3.86 11.85
N LYS A 210 4.50 3.26 10.90
CA LYS A 210 3.25 2.53 11.15
C LYS A 210 3.42 1.04 11.39
N GLU A 211 4.58 0.50 11.08
CA GLU A 211 4.93 -0.88 11.36
C GLU A 211 5.54 -1.00 12.77
N ASP A 212 5.62 -2.21 13.30
CA ASP A 212 6.32 -2.47 14.56
C ASP A 212 7.77 -1.96 14.50
N GLU A 213 8.32 -1.56 15.64
CA GLU A 213 9.63 -0.92 15.72
C GLU A 213 10.74 -1.77 15.09
N GLU A 214 10.72 -3.06 15.36
CA GLU A 214 11.74 -4.00 14.85
C GLU A 214 11.71 -4.12 13.32
N VAL A 215 10.54 -3.92 12.70
CA VAL A 215 10.42 -3.91 11.23
C VAL A 215 11.18 -2.73 10.64
N GLY A 216 10.94 -1.52 11.17
CA GLY A 216 11.61 -0.30 10.73
C GLY A 216 13.12 -0.38 10.92
N ILE A 217 13.57 -0.80 12.10
CA ILE A 217 14.99 -0.95 12.43
C ILE A 217 15.67 -1.99 11.51
N THR A 218 15.04 -3.13 11.28
CA THR A 218 15.62 -4.18 10.43
C THR A 218 15.78 -3.71 9.00
N LEU A 219 14.75 -3.04 8.42
CA LEU A 219 14.86 -2.51 7.08
C LEU A 219 15.88 -1.37 6.99
N GLU A 220 15.93 -0.47 7.98
CA GLU A 220 16.91 0.63 8.01
C GLU A 220 18.33 0.07 7.97
N ASN A 221 18.65 -0.95 8.77
CA ASN A 221 19.96 -1.59 8.78
C ASN A 221 20.30 -2.17 7.39
N ILE A 222 19.36 -2.85 6.75
CA ILE A 222 19.57 -3.41 5.39
C ILE A 222 19.80 -2.28 4.37
N LEU A 223 19.00 -1.22 4.39
CA LEU A 223 19.14 -0.09 3.48
C LEU A 223 20.49 0.62 3.67
N VAL A 224 20.95 0.79 4.90
CA VAL A 224 22.22 1.46 5.21
C VAL A 224 23.42 0.56 4.89
N GLU A 225 23.42 -0.67 5.37
CA GLU A 225 24.60 -1.55 5.30
C GLU A 225 24.76 -2.21 3.94
N GLU A 226 23.66 -2.66 3.30
CA GLU A 226 23.73 -3.39 2.04
C GLU A 226 23.54 -2.50 0.81
N HIS A 227 22.76 -1.41 0.93
CA HIS A 227 22.41 -0.55 -0.19
C HIS A 227 23.00 0.87 -0.08
N HIS A 228 23.69 1.20 1.02
CA HIS A 228 24.34 2.50 1.25
C HIS A 228 23.37 3.69 1.15
N VAL A 229 22.12 3.51 1.56
CA VAL A 229 21.11 4.55 1.63
C VAL A 229 21.34 5.41 2.87
N TYR A 230 21.26 6.73 2.72
CA TYR A 230 21.32 7.66 3.83
C TYR A 230 19.92 7.84 4.44
N VAL A 231 19.63 7.14 5.53
CA VAL A 231 18.37 7.29 6.25
C VAL A 231 18.49 8.42 7.27
N LEU A 232 17.59 9.39 7.17
CA LEU A 232 17.58 10.62 7.98
C LEU A 232 16.26 10.69 8.77
N PRO A 233 16.12 9.92 9.88
CA PRO A 233 14.96 10.05 10.76
C PRO A 233 15.00 11.38 11.52
N GLN A 234 13.87 11.79 12.09
CA GLN A 234 13.67 13.06 12.80
C GLN A 234 14.15 14.27 11.98
N THR A 235 13.86 14.23 10.68
CA THR A 235 14.34 15.22 9.71
C THR A 235 13.16 15.87 9.00
N ARG A 236 13.04 17.19 9.12
CA ARG A 236 12.05 18.00 8.44
C ARG A 236 12.72 18.77 7.30
N VAL A 237 12.23 18.62 6.08
CA VAL A 237 12.64 19.43 4.94
C VAL A 237 12.00 20.81 5.07
N LEU A 238 12.80 21.87 4.96
CA LEU A 238 12.39 23.27 5.13
C LEU A 238 12.22 23.98 3.78
N ALA A 239 13.15 23.77 2.87
CA ALA A 239 13.16 24.45 1.58
C ALA A 239 13.90 23.65 0.52
N VAL A 240 13.58 23.91 -0.73
CA VAL A 240 14.32 23.44 -1.90
C VAL A 240 14.69 24.62 -2.81
N GLN A 241 15.79 24.52 -3.52
CA GLN A 241 16.28 25.58 -4.40
C GLN A 241 16.95 24.96 -5.63
N LYS A 242 16.84 25.61 -6.79
CA LYS A 242 17.69 25.30 -7.94
C LYS A 242 19.14 25.68 -7.63
N ASP A 243 20.09 24.82 -7.95
CA ASP A 243 21.53 25.04 -7.77
C ASP A 243 22.28 24.54 -9.01
N GLY A 244 22.26 25.34 -10.06
CA GLY A 244 22.68 24.92 -11.39
C GLY A 244 21.80 23.81 -11.96
N LEU A 245 22.42 22.68 -12.32
CA LEU A 245 21.72 21.49 -12.78
C LEU A 245 21.21 20.61 -11.63
N MET A 246 21.63 20.91 -10.41
CA MET A 246 21.23 20.17 -9.20
C MET A 246 20.14 20.91 -8.43
N LYS A 247 19.65 20.26 -7.41
CA LYS A 247 18.67 20.77 -6.45
C LYS A 247 19.31 20.77 -5.07
N ARG A 248 19.23 21.88 -4.36
CA ARG A 248 19.67 22.02 -2.97
C ARG A 248 18.46 21.79 -2.07
N VAL A 249 18.54 20.76 -1.25
CA VAL A 249 17.52 20.43 -0.25
C VAL A 249 18.02 20.88 1.11
N ILE A 250 17.28 21.76 1.77
CA ILE A 250 17.59 22.33 3.08
C ILE A 250 16.65 21.67 4.10
N PHE A 251 17.22 21.13 5.16
CA PHE A 251 16.45 20.40 6.17
C PHE A 251 16.98 20.63 7.59
N GLN A 252 16.13 20.46 8.57
CA GLN A 252 16.46 20.50 9.99
C GLN A 252 16.61 19.08 10.54
N ARG A 253 17.72 18.82 11.24
CA ARG A 253 17.99 17.57 11.94
C ARG A 253 18.83 17.83 13.19
N GLY A 254 18.37 17.32 14.36
CA GLY A 254 19.07 17.51 15.63
C GLY A 254 19.20 18.99 16.02
N GLY A 255 18.20 19.83 15.72
CA GLY A 255 18.18 21.26 16.01
C GLY A 255 19.01 22.11 15.04
N ALA A 256 19.81 21.53 14.15
CA ALA A 256 20.65 22.23 13.20
C ALA A 256 20.06 22.21 11.79
N GLU A 257 20.19 23.31 11.05
CA GLU A 257 19.92 23.38 9.62
C GLU A 257 21.10 22.81 8.84
N LYS A 258 20.79 21.89 7.91
CA LYS A 258 21.75 21.23 7.02
C LYS A 258 21.24 21.27 5.60
N PHE A 259 22.10 20.97 4.64
CA PHE A 259 21.68 20.83 3.25
C PHE A 259 22.43 19.71 2.55
N VAL A 260 21.83 19.24 1.46
CA VAL A 260 22.44 18.33 0.49
C VAL A 260 22.11 18.79 -0.92
N ARG A 261 23.00 18.50 -1.87
CA ARG A 261 22.77 18.70 -3.31
C ARG A 261 22.49 17.38 -3.97
N VAL A 262 21.40 17.31 -4.73
CA VAL A 262 20.96 16.09 -5.43
C VAL A 262 20.50 16.42 -6.84
N ASP A 263 20.50 15.40 -7.72
CA ASP A 263 19.99 15.56 -9.08
C ASP A 263 18.46 15.63 -9.08
N GLU A 264 17.81 14.76 -8.26
CA GLU A 264 16.36 14.64 -8.25
C GLU A 264 15.78 14.70 -6.84
N ILE A 265 14.48 15.03 -6.76
CA ILE A 265 13.68 14.99 -5.54
C ILE A 265 12.45 14.11 -5.83
N LEU A 266 12.14 13.23 -4.88
CA LEU A 266 10.90 12.45 -4.84
C LEU A 266 10.11 12.84 -3.60
N VAL A 267 8.86 13.22 -3.79
CA VAL A 267 7.93 13.50 -2.68
C VAL A 267 7.01 12.30 -2.51
N VAL A 268 7.18 11.61 -1.39
CA VAL A 268 6.31 10.51 -0.92
C VAL A 268 5.71 10.97 0.41
N GLY A 269 4.93 12.04 0.32
CA GLY A 269 4.36 12.70 1.50
C GLY A 269 3.11 12.02 2.04
N GLU A 270 2.46 12.71 2.97
CA GLU A 270 1.12 12.35 3.39
C GLU A 270 0.17 12.33 2.18
N ARG A 271 -0.92 11.62 2.33
CA ARG A 271 -1.96 11.56 1.31
C ARG A 271 -3.20 12.33 1.77
N ALA A 272 -3.82 13.05 0.86
CA ALA A 272 -5.07 13.76 1.09
C ALA A 272 -6.23 13.03 0.38
N PRO A 273 -7.40 12.89 1.01
CA PRO A 273 -8.55 12.23 0.40
C PRO A 273 -9.12 13.05 -0.77
N ASN A 274 -9.60 12.39 -1.81
CA ASN A 274 -10.23 13.05 -2.96
C ASN A 274 -11.71 13.30 -2.67
N THR A 275 -12.00 14.37 -1.93
CA THR A 275 -13.35 14.74 -1.46
C THR A 275 -14.03 15.84 -2.28
N ASP A 276 -13.36 16.44 -3.26
CA ASP A 276 -13.92 17.50 -4.10
C ASP A 276 -14.87 16.96 -5.18
N ILE A 277 -15.98 16.38 -4.74
CA ILE A 277 -17.01 15.78 -5.59
C ILE A 277 -18.43 16.25 -5.22
N GLY A 278 -18.56 17.41 -4.55
CA GLY A 278 -19.85 17.98 -4.16
C GLY A 278 -20.53 17.22 -3.01
N LEU A 279 -19.76 16.77 -2.02
CA LEU A 279 -20.28 16.01 -0.86
C LEU A 279 -21.34 16.78 -0.07
N GLU A 280 -21.24 18.10 -0.02
CA GLU A 280 -22.20 19.00 0.63
C GLU A 280 -23.59 18.86 0.03
N ASN A 281 -23.68 18.74 -1.31
CA ASN A 281 -24.95 18.57 -2.02
C ASN A 281 -25.59 17.20 -1.73
N ALA A 282 -24.76 16.22 -1.38
CA ALA A 282 -25.21 14.89 -0.98
C ALA A 282 -25.44 14.75 0.52
N HIS A 283 -25.23 15.79 1.32
CA HIS A 283 -25.27 15.77 2.79
C HIS A 283 -24.36 14.69 3.41
N VAL A 284 -23.20 14.44 2.78
CA VAL A 284 -22.19 13.49 3.26
C VAL A 284 -21.22 14.24 4.16
N GLU A 285 -21.06 13.75 5.39
CA GLU A 285 -20.12 14.31 6.36
C GLU A 285 -18.69 13.83 6.07
N TYR A 286 -17.76 14.78 6.11
CA TYR A 286 -16.33 14.52 5.90
C TYR A 286 -15.45 15.51 6.67
N SER A 287 -14.18 15.16 6.82
CA SER A 287 -13.14 16.01 7.42
C SER A 287 -11.96 16.14 6.46
N LYS A 288 -10.89 16.82 6.90
CA LYS A 288 -9.62 16.84 6.19
C LYS A 288 -8.97 15.44 6.05
N ASP A 289 -9.33 14.51 6.95
CA ASP A 289 -8.77 13.17 7.01
C ASP A 289 -9.57 12.16 6.17
N GLY A 290 -10.77 12.54 5.69
CA GLY A 290 -11.60 11.72 4.81
C GLY A 290 -13.10 11.76 5.11
N ILE A 291 -13.84 10.96 4.36
CA ILE A 291 -15.30 10.79 4.53
C ILE A 291 -15.55 9.98 5.81
N LEU A 292 -16.49 10.46 6.65
CA LEU A 292 -16.87 9.76 7.86
C LEU A 292 -17.82 8.59 7.53
N VAL A 293 -17.47 7.40 7.99
CA VAL A 293 -18.27 6.20 7.80
C VAL A 293 -18.43 5.41 9.11
N ASN A 294 -19.54 4.67 9.21
CA ASN A 294 -19.76 3.72 10.29
C ASN A 294 -19.07 2.36 10.01
N GLU A 295 -19.22 1.39 10.92
CA GLU A 295 -18.65 0.04 10.78
C GLU A 295 -19.14 -0.72 9.54
N PHE A 296 -20.24 -0.32 8.93
CA PHE A 296 -20.79 -0.90 7.70
C PHE A 296 -20.30 -0.19 6.44
N ALA A 297 -19.34 0.73 6.55
CA ALA A 297 -18.84 1.64 5.51
C ALA A 297 -19.92 2.55 4.92
N GLN A 298 -21.01 2.84 5.66
CA GLN A 298 -22.04 3.81 5.28
C GLN A 298 -21.63 5.21 5.76
N THR A 299 -21.88 6.20 4.92
CA THR A 299 -21.74 7.62 5.27
C THR A 299 -22.92 8.08 6.16
N SER A 300 -23.01 9.38 6.47
CA SER A 300 -24.20 9.98 7.08
C SER A 300 -25.50 9.70 6.29
N MET A 301 -25.38 9.42 4.98
CA MET A 301 -26.48 9.02 4.11
C MET A 301 -26.48 7.50 3.91
N LYS A 302 -27.53 6.80 4.40
CA LYS A 302 -27.60 5.33 4.46
C LYS A 302 -27.44 4.59 3.13
N HIS A 303 -27.71 5.23 1.99
CA HIS A 303 -27.59 4.67 0.64
C HIS A 303 -26.29 5.09 -0.07
N ILE A 304 -25.45 5.89 0.60
CA ILE A 304 -24.14 6.30 0.11
C ILE A 304 -23.09 5.65 0.99
N PHE A 305 -22.22 4.87 0.37
CA PHE A 305 -21.10 4.19 1.01
C PHE A 305 -19.80 4.84 0.58
N ALA A 306 -18.73 4.69 1.39
CA ALA A 306 -17.40 5.12 0.99
C ALA A 306 -16.35 4.12 1.44
N VAL A 307 -15.31 3.90 0.60
CA VAL A 307 -14.19 2.97 0.87
C VAL A 307 -12.87 3.49 0.32
N GLY A 308 -11.79 3.00 0.91
CA GLY A 308 -10.44 3.26 0.44
C GLY A 308 -9.87 4.61 0.83
N GLY A 309 -8.96 5.14 0.03
CA GLY A 309 -8.21 6.36 0.33
C GLY A 309 -9.06 7.61 0.59
N VAL A 310 -10.30 7.64 0.15
CA VAL A 310 -11.22 8.74 0.44
C VAL A 310 -11.77 8.70 1.87
N VAL A 311 -11.74 7.54 2.52
CA VAL A 311 -12.13 7.34 3.93
C VAL A 311 -10.91 7.45 4.84
N ASN A 312 -9.85 6.76 4.48
CA ASN A 312 -8.56 6.82 5.14
C ASN A 312 -7.45 6.78 4.09
N PRO A 313 -6.77 7.92 3.84
CA PRO A 313 -5.74 8.04 2.82
C PRO A 313 -4.57 7.05 2.95
N GLN A 314 -4.43 6.43 4.11
CA GLN A 314 -3.37 5.49 4.44
C GLN A 314 -3.79 4.01 4.30
N MET A 315 -5.03 3.76 3.87
CA MET A 315 -5.58 2.41 3.73
C MET A 315 -4.86 1.65 2.63
N GLN A 316 -4.42 0.43 2.93
CA GLN A 316 -3.73 -0.47 2.01
C GLN A 316 -4.72 -1.20 1.08
N THR A 317 -4.24 -1.66 -0.07
CA THR A 317 -5.07 -2.31 -1.10
C THR A 317 -5.87 -3.50 -0.57
N SER A 318 -5.31 -4.33 0.31
CA SER A 318 -6.02 -5.46 0.94
C SER A 318 -7.17 -5.01 1.85
N GLU A 319 -6.98 -3.93 2.62
CA GLU A 319 -8.01 -3.33 3.46
C GLU A 319 -9.12 -2.72 2.62
N ILE A 320 -8.75 -2.07 1.50
CA ILE A 320 -9.69 -1.50 0.53
C ILE A 320 -10.54 -2.61 -0.10
N LEU A 321 -9.93 -3.71 -0.53
CA LEU A 321 -10.63 -4.86 -1.11
C LEU A 321 -11.59 -5.51 -0.10
N LEU A 322 -11.16 -5.62 1.17
CA LEU A 322 -12.01 -6.16 2.23
C LEU A 322 -13.23 -5.27 2.46
N SER A 323 -13.03 -3.96 2.64
CA SER A 323 -14.14 -3.01 2.84
C SER A 323 -15.07 -2.95 1.63
N SER A 324 -14.54 -3.01 0.42
CA SER A 324 -15.31 -3.02 -0.82
C SER A 324 -16.22 -4.25 -0.95
N ARG A 325 -15.72 -5.44 -0.61
CA ARG A 325 -16.52 -6.68 -0.58
C ARG A 325 -17.64 -6.59 0.47
N THR A 326 -17.33 -6.02 1.62
CA THR A 326 -18.30 -5.78 2.70
C THR A 326 -19.39 -4.81 2.24
N VAL A 327 -19.04 -3.73 1.53
CA VAL A 327 -20.02 -2.79 0.96
C VAL A 327 -20.91 -3.48 -0.06
N ALA A 328 -20.34 -4.26 -0.98
CA ALA A 328 -21.13 -5.01 -1.96
C ALA A 328 -22.14 -5.94 -1.27
N HIS A 329 -21.69 -6.67 -0.23
CA HIS A 329 -22.61 -7.49 0.60
C HIS A 329 -23.71 -6.62 1.22
N ASN A 330 -23.38 -5.49 1.82
CA ASN A 330 -24.33 -4.62 2.52
C ASN A 330 -25.36 -3.97 1.57
N ILE A 331 -24.97 -3.69 0.33
CA ILE A 331 -25.90 -3.21 -0.72
C ILE A 331 -26.88 -4.33 -1.13
N LEU A 332 -26.39 -5.55 -1.30
CA LEU A 332 -27.19 -6.71 -1.70
C LEU A 332 -28.09 -7.22 -0.56
N HIS A 333 -27.61 -7.11 0.69
CA HIS A 333 -28.28 -7.62 1.88
C HIS A 333 -28.57 -6.51 2.92
N PRO A 334 -29.40 -5.51 2.63
CA PRO A 334 -29.58 -4.33 3.49
C PRO A 334 -30.17 -4.63 4.88
N ARG A 335 -30.77 -5.82 5.04
CA ARG A 335 -31.32 -6.30 6.32
C ARG A 335 -30.34 -7.13 7.15
N SER A 336 -29.25 -7.61 6.54
CA SER A 336 -28.20 -8.45 7.19
C SER A 336 -26.83 -7.90 6.86
N LYS A 337 -26.52 -6.72 7.38
CA LYS A 337 -25.25 -6.02 7.13
C LYS A 337 -24.11 -6.66 7.91
N MET A 338 -22.93 -6.62 7.32
CA MET A 338 -21.67 -7.03 7.91
C MET A 338 -20.80 -5.81 8.24
N ALA A 339 -20.14 -5.84 9.38
CA ALA A 339 -19.12 -4.86 9.72
C ALA A 339 -17.80 -5.17 9.00
N VAL A 340 -17.02 -4.12 8.68
CA VAL A 340 -15.67 -4.27 8.11
C VAL A 340 -14.72 -4.71 9.22
N ASN A 341 -14.00 -5.80 9.01
CA ASN A 341 -13.04 -6.35 9.97
C ASN A 341 -11.60 -6.10 9.49
N PHE A 342 -11.10 -4.88 9.60
CA PHE A 342 -9.78 -4.48 9.15
C PHE A 342 -8.61 -5.30 9.72
N PRO A 343 -8.60 -5.76 10.99
CA PRO A 343 -7.54 -6.60 11.52
C PRO A 343 -7.26 -7.90 10.74
N LEU A 344 -8.17 -8.31 9.85
CA LEU A 344 -7.97 -9.49 9.00
C LEU A 344 -7.24 -9.20 7.69
N ALA A 345 -7.02 -7.93 7.34
CA ALA A 345 -6.39 -7.56 6.07
C ALA A 345 -4.87 -7.53 6.23
N PRO A 346 -4.10 -8.44 5.59
CA PRO A 346 -2.65 -8.36 5.61
C PRO A 346 -2.15 -7.20 4.75
N ARG A 347 -1.04 -6.61 5.17
CA ARG A 347 -0.31 -5.57 4.44
C ARG A 347 1.03 -6.11 4.00
N THR A 348 1.53 -5.65 2.85
CA THR A 348 2.85 -6.03 2.33
C THR A 348 3.59 -4.80 1.83
N ILE A 349 4.92 -4.82 1.96
CA ILE A 349 5.86 -3.85 1.40
C ILE A 349 6.84 -4.64 0.54
N SER A 350 6.92 -4.29 -0.74
CA SER A 350 7.67 -5.04 -1.76
C SER A 350 9.17 -4.73 -1.77
N THR A 351 9.76 -4.59 -0.58
CA THR A 351 11.22 -4.51 -0.43
C THR A 351 11.87 -5.88 -0.57
N TRP A 352 13.19 -5.94 -0.54
CA TRP A 352 13.96 -7.16 -0.40
C TRP A 352 14.85 -7.10 0.85
N PRO A 353 14.56 -7.90 1.89
CA PRO A 353 13.44 -8.86 2.02
C PRO A 353 12.07 -8.18 1.99
N GLU A 354 11.03 -8.95 1.66
CA GLU A 354 9.65 -8.51 1.79
C GLU A 354 9.30 -8.27 3.26
N ILE A 355 8.41 -7.31 3.47
CA ILE A 355 7.82 -7.05 4.78
C ILE A 355 6.33 -7.31 4.66
N ALA A 356 5.76 -7.99 5.66
CA ALA A 356 4.32 -8.20 5.73
C ALA A 356 3.84 -8.12 7.18
N SER A 357 2.64 -7.58 7.38
CA SER A 357 2.01 -7.47 8.70
C SER A 357 0.51 -7.70 8.62
N VAL A 358 -0.08 -8.18 9.72
CA VAL A 358 -1.53 -8.40 9.86
C VAL A 358 -1.95 -8.22 11.31
N GLY A 359 -3.17 -7.76 11.52
CA GLY A 359 -3.73 -7.57 12.85
C GLY A 359 -3.21 -6.32 13.54
N LEU A 360 -3.16 -6.37 14.87
CA LEU A 360 -2.73 -5.28 15.73
C LEU A 360 -1.20 -5.26 15.86
N SER A 361 -0.62 -4.07 15.80
CA SER A 361 0.76 -3.81 16.22
C SER A 361 0.86 -3.69 17.75
N GLU A 362 2.07 -3.69 18.31
CA GLU A 362 2.26 -3.37 19.73
C GLU A 362 1.76 -1.96 20.05
N ASP A 363 2.02 -0.98 19.18
CA ASP A 363 1.51 0.39 19.34
C ASP A 363 -0.03 0.42 19.36
N ASP A 364 -0.70 -0.39 18.54
CA ASP A 364 -2.17 -0.50 18.57
C ASP A 364 -2.66 -1.10 19.90
N CYS A 365 -1.96 -2.10 20.40
CA CYS A 365 -2.27 -2.70 21.71
C CYS A 365 -2.10 -1.68 22.84
N LEU A 366 -1.02 -0.91 22.83
CA LEU A 366 -0.77 0.15 23.84
C LEU A 366 -1.83 1.25 23.78
N LYS A 367 -2.15 1.76 22.57
CA LYS A 367 -3.19 2.80 22.40
C LYS A 367 -4.57 2.36 22.86
N ARG A 368 -4.87 1.05 22.80
CA ARG A 368 -6.16 0.46 23.19
C ARG A 368 -6.15 -0.09 24.63
N ASP A 369 -5.07 0.09 25.36
CA ASP A 369 -4.87 -0.48 26.72
C ASP A 369 -5.11 -2.00 26.79
N LEU A 370 -4.69 -2.71 25.72
CA LEU A 370 -4.81 -4.15 25.65
C LEU A 370 -3.59 -4.82 26.29
N LYS A 371 -3.84 -5.81 27.17
CA LYS A 371 -2.78 -6.68 27.67
C LYS A 371 -2.41 -7.69 26.60
N TYR A 372 -1.15 -7.73 26.21
CA TYR A 372 -0.64 -8.60 25.14
C TYR A 372 0.66 -9.29 25.57
N LYS A 373 1.03 -10.29 24.79
CA LYS A 373 2.32 -11.00 24.82
C LYS A 373 2.90 -11.01 23.42
N THR A 374 4.21 -10.93 23.31
CA THR A 374 4.90 -11.00 22.03
C THR A 374 6.01 -12.03 22.01
N ALA A 375 6.32 -12.54 20.86
CA ALA A 375 7.53 -13.31 20.61
C ALA A 375 8.09 -13.03 19.23
N ILE A 376 9.42 -12.92 19.15
CA ILE A 376 10.18 -12.75 17.93
C ILE A 376 11.04 -14.00 17.69
N ALA A 377 10.99 -14.53 16.48
CA ALA A 377 11.84 -15.61 16.02
C ALA A 377 12.70 -15.12 14.85
N PRO A 378 14.01 -14.90 15.07
CA PRO A 378 14.93 -14.57 13.98
C PRO A 378 15.02 -15.70 12.96
N LEU A 379 15.18 -15.37 11.67
CA LEU A 379 15.19 -16.34 10.57
C LEU A 379 16.32 -17.37 10.68
N ASN A 380 17.46 -17.02 11.28
CA ASN A 380 18.61 -17.92 11.44
C ASN A 380 18.32 -19.18 12.29
N LEU A 381 17.14 -19.26 12.92
CA LEU A 381 16.70 -20.43 13.69
C LEU A 381 16.19 -21.58 12.82
N ILE A 382 15.98 -21.36 11.52
CA ILE A 382 15.51 -22.41 10.60
C ILE A 382 16.57 -22.74 9.56
N ALA A 383 16.63 -24.00 9.15
CA ALA A 383 17.62 -24.48 8.19
C ALA A 383 17.50 -23.80 6.82
N LYS A 384 16.27 -23.46 6.40
CA LYS A 384 16.01 -22.71 5.16
C LYS A 384 16.81 -21.42 5.07
N SER A 385 16.86 -20.64 6.14
CA SER A 385 17.63 -19.39 6.22
C SER A 385 19.12 -19.59 5.95
N ASN A 386 19.70 -20.66 6.52
CA ASN A 386 21.11 -20.98 6.34
C ASN A 386 21.40 -21.48 4.92
N ILE A 387 20.50 -22.27 4.31
CA ILE A 387 20.64 -22.75 2.93
C ILE A 387 20.60 -21.58 1.94
N GLU A 388 19.69 -20.65 2.12
CA GLU A 388 19.54 -19.46 1.25
C GLU A 388 20.58 -18.36 1.57
N ASN A 389 21.41 -18.56 2.60
CA ASN A 389 22.34 -17.55 3.12
C ASN A 389 21.66 -16.18 3.35
N PHE A 390 20.48 -16.23 4.00
CA PHE A 390 19.67 -15.08 4.30
C PHE A 390 19.19 -15.12 5.75
N SER A 391 19.84 -14.34 6.63
CA SER A 391 19.58 -14.33 8.08
C SER A 391 18.93 -13.04 8.58
N ASN A 392 18.92 -11.98 7.77
CA ASN A 392 18.44 -10.65 8.15
C ASN A 392 16.91 -10.58 8.09
N GLY A 393 16.24 -10.98 9.15
CA GLY A 393 14.80 -10.94 9.26
C GLY A 393 14.25 -11.77 10.40
N PHE A 394 12.94 -11.75 10.54
CA PHE A 394 12.25 -12.40 11.65
C PHE A 394 10.76 -12.62 11.37
N VAL A 395 10.11 -13.42 12.22
CA VAL A 395 8.66 -13.44 12.42
C VAL A 395 8.37 -13.01 13.85
N LYS A 396 7.46 -12.04 14.01
CA LYS A 396 6.91 -11.59 15.28
C LYS A 396 5.45 -11.99 15.36
N LEU A 397 5.02 -12.51 16.51
CA LEU A 397 3.63 -12.78 16.83
C LEU A 397 3.22 -11.94 18.03
N ILE A 398 1.98 -11.44 18.00
CA ILE A 398 1.33 -10.71 19.09
C ILE A 398 0.08 -11.48 19.49
N CYS A 399 -0.06 -11.77 20.78
CA CYS A 399 -1.17 -12.52 21.34
C CYS A 399 -1.85 -11.73 22.46
N ASP A 400 -3.13 -11.95 22.64
CA ASP A 400 -3.86 -11.46 23.80
C ASP A 400 -3.44 -12.20 25.10
N LYS A 401 -3.97 -11.79 26.23
CA LYS A 401 -3.70 -12.42 27.54
C LYS A 401 -4.08 -13.91 27.61
N LYS A 402 -4.97 -14.38 26.73
CA LYS A 402 -5.39 -15.78 26.64
C LYS A 402 -4.54 -16.58 25.67
N GLY A 403 -3.58 -15.95 24.98
CA GLY A 403 -2.71 -16.56 24.00
C GLY A 403 -3.31 -16.62 22.59
N LYS A 404 -4.49 -16.01 22.35
CA LYS A 404 -5.04 -15.88 20.98
C LYS A 404 -4.18 -14.93 20.16
N ILE A 405 -3.89 -15.29 18.92
CA ILE A 405 -3.11 -14.46 18.01
C ILE A 405 -3.99 -13.29 17.57
N ILE A 406 -3.49 -12.07 17.75
CA ILE A 406 -4.18 -10.81 17.43
C ILE A 406 -3.39 -9.96 16.42
N GLY A 407 -2.11 -10.30 16.18
CA GLY A 407 -1.28 -9.61 15.23
C GLY A 407 0.02 -10.34 14.94
N GLY A 408 0.74 -9.87 13.94
CA GLY A 408 2.08 -10.34 13.63
C GLY A 408 2.72 -9.61 12.46
N SER A 409 4.05 -9.62 12.45
CA SER A 409 4.90 -8.99 11.45
C SER A 409 5.95 -9.98 10.96
N VAL A 410 6.28 -9.89 9.68
CA VAL A 410 7.26 -10.76 9.01
C VAL A 410 8.20 -9.89 8.21
N VAL A 411 9.50 -10.08 8.41
CA VAL A 411 10.57 -9.56 7.54
C VAL A 411 11.31 -10.78 7.01
N ALA A 412 11.04 -11.19 5.78
CA ALA A 412 11.61 -12.43 5.21
C ALA A 412 11.49 -12.46 3.70
N PRO A 413 12.26 -13.29 2.98
CA PRO A 413 11.88 -13.73 1.65
C PRO A 413 10.48 -14.35 1.68
N ASP A 414 9.62 -14.02 0.71
CA ASP A 414 8.24 -14.51 0.64
C ASP A 414 7.35 -14.18 1.87
N ALA A 415 7.59 -13.03 2.54
CA ALA A 415 6.82 -12.61 3.71
C ALA A 415 5.31 -12.55 3.43
N SER A 416 4.92 -12.18 2.21
CA SER A 416 3.53 -12.15 1.74
C SER A 416 2.83 -13.52 1.82
N ASN A 417 3.55 -14.62 1.59
CA ASN A 417 3.02 -15.97 1.73
C ASN A 417 2.99 -16.44 3.20
N ILE A 418 3.96 -16.02 4.00
CA ILE A 418 4.04 -16.37 5.42
C ILE A 418 2.92 -15.68 6.19
N ILE A 419 2.68 -14.39 5.97
CA ILE A 419 1.67 -13.60 6.69
C ILE A 419 0.24 -14.10 6.46
N ALA A 420 -0.02 -14.74 5.32
CA ALA A 420 -1.32 -15.32 5.02
C ALA A 420 -1.73 -16.40 6.03
N GLN A 421 -0.77 -17.19 6.54
CA GLN A 421 -1.03 -18.19 7.59
C GLN A 421 -1.37 -17.54 8.93
N ILE A 422 -0.69 -16.45 9.27
CA ILE A 422 -0.98 -15.67 10.49
C ILE A 422 -2.38 -15.04 10.37
N SER A 423 -2.73 -14.51 9.20
CA SER A 423 -4.09 -14.00 8.93
C SER A 423 -5.19 -15.06 9.13
N LEU A 424 -4.92 -16.30 8.67
CA LEU A 424 -5.82 -17.43 8.90
C LEU A 424 -5.93 -17.79 10.39
N ALA A 425 -4.81 -17.74 11.13
CA ALA A 425 -4.81 -18.00 12.56
C ALA A 425 -5.65 -16.95 13.32
N ILE A 426 -5.51 -15.66 12.98
CA ILE A 426 -6.33 -14.57 13.54
C ILE A 426 -7.81 -14.80 13.20
N ARG A 427 -8.13 -15.11 11.94
CA ARG A 427 -9.50 -15.33 11.47
C ARG A 427 -10.21 -16.46 12.25
N ASN A 428 -9.47 -17.52 12.56
CA ASN A 428 -9.99 -18.68 13.28
C ASN A 428 -9.80 -18.56 14.80
N GLU A 429 -9.39 -17.40 15.30
CA GLU A 429 -9.17 -17.15 16.74
C GLU A 429 -8.19 -18.15 17.40
N MET A 430 -7.22 -18.64 16.62
CA MET A 430 -6.26 -19.62 17.11
C MET A 430 -5.34 -19.03 18.18
N THR A 431 -4.98 -19.89 19.12
CA THR A 431 -3.93 -19.59 20.09
C THR A 431 -2.55 -19.86 19.50
N ALA A 432 -1.51 -19.22 20.07
CA ALA A 432 -0.12 -19.51 19.70
C ALA A 432 0.23 -20.99 19.90
N ARG A 433 -0.32 -21.63 20.94
CA ARG A 433 -0.12 -23.06 21.18
C ARG A 433 -0.66 -23.92 20.06
N GLU A 434 -1.90 -23.68 19.63
CA GLU A 434 -2.51 -24.41 18.51
C GLU A 434 -1.72 -24.19 17.22
N LEU A 435 -1.28 -22.95 16.94
CA LEU A 435 -0.46 -22.65 15.76
C LEU A 435 0.91 -23.36 15.82
N ALA A 436 1.52 -23.48 17.00
CA ALA A 436 2.79 -24.16 17.19
C ALA A 436 2.69 -25.69 16.94
N GLU A 437 1.53 -26.28 17.12
CA GLU A 437 1.25 -27.72 16.90
C GLU A 437 1.00 -28.05 15.41
N ILE A 438 0.77 -27.04 14.54
CA ILE A 438 0.54 -27.26 13.10
C ILE A 438 1.86 -27.62 12.41
N PRO A 439 1.96 -28.81 11.77
CA PRO A 439 3.13 -29.17 11.00
C PRO A 439 3.37 -28.18 9.85
N GLN A 440 4.61 -27.77 9.68
CA GLN A 440 5.04 -26.95 8.55
C GLN A 440 5.87 -27.77 7.57
N PRO A 441 5.85 -27.47 6.26
CA PRO A 441 6.74 -28.15 5.33
C PRO A 441 8.20 -27.94 5.74
N PHE A 442 8.96 -29.03 5.84
CA PHE A 442 10.37 -28.98 6.19
C PHE A 442 11.16 -28.21 5.11
N LEU A 443 12.11 -27.37 5.53
CA LEU A 443 12.89 -26.46 4.68
C LEU A 443 12.05 -25.38 3.98
N SER A 444 10.95 -24.97 4.58
CA SER A 444 10.17 -23.82 4.13
C SER A 444 10.42 -22.59 5.01
N TRP A 445 10.16 -21.41 4.46
CA TRP A 445 10.17 -20.16 5.25
C TRP A 445 9.09 -20.14 6.33
N SER A 446 7.98 -20.84 6.12
CA SER A 446 6.86 -20.88 7.08
C SER A 446 7.18 -21.63 8.38
N GLU A 447 8.24 -22.48 8.43
CA GLU A 447 8.69 -23.12 9.69
C GLU A 447 8.92 -22.11 10.81
N ILE A 448 9.32 -20.88 10.48
CA ILE A 448 9.60 -19.82 11.45
C ILE A 448 8.37 -19.42 12.24
N ILE A 449 7.15 -19.58 11.69
CA ILE A 449 5.89 -19.31 12.39
C ILE A 449 5.77 -20.21 13.62
N ARG A 450 6.04 -21.52 13.45
CA ARG A 450 6.01 -22.50 14.55
C ARG A 450 7.02 -22.14 15.63
N VAL A 451 8.23 -21.71 15.23
CA VAL A 451 9.27 -21.28 16.17
C VAL A 451 8.84 -20.05 16.95
N ALA A 452 8.22 -19.05 16.28
CA ALA A 452 7.70 -17.85 16.95
C ALA A 452 6.56 -18.21 17.92
N ALA A 453 5.64 -19.08 17.51
CA ALA A 453 4.50 -19.51 18.32
C ALA A 453 4.93 -20.26 19.60
N HIS A 454 5.95 -21.12 19.52
CA HIS A 454 6.52 -21.81 20.71
C HIS A 454 7.19 -20.85 21.70
N ARG A 455 7.56 -19.66 21.30
CA ARG A 455 8.21 -18.65 22.15
C ARG A 455 7.21 -17.77 22.92
N ILE A 456 5.95 -17.79 22.60
CA ILE A 456 4.89 -17.09 23.38
C ILE A 456 4.77 -17.79 24.75
N ARG A 457 5.04 -17.05 25.83
CA ARG A 457 5.01 -17.53 27.23
C ARG A 457 3.89 -16.92 28.04
#